data_04e1933faeca30ae6273facce7b17ba7
#
_entry.id   04e1933faeca30ae6273facce7b17ba7
#
_cell.length_a   1.000
_cell.length_b   1.000
_cell.length_c   1.000
_cell.angle_alpha   90.00
_cell.angle_beta   90.00
_cell.angle_gamma   90.00
#
_symmetry.space_group_name_H-M   'P 1'
#
loop_
_entity.id
_entity.type
_entity.pdbx_description
1 polymer ?
#
loop_
_entity_poly.entity_id
_entity_poly.type
_entity_poly.pdbx_seq_one_letter_code
_entity_poly.pdbx_strand_id
1 'polypeptide(L)'
;MKTFLPRMLIAAFAFTIASFSYSIDDVVTAIKSGDANQLSQYFDNMVEITLHEKSNSYSRSQAEVVLKDFFNSFGVKSFSIVHKGSNSGSEFCIGNLQTRNGDFRTTIFMK
;
A
#
# COMPACT_ATOMS: atom_id res chain seq x y z
N MET A 1 -23.92 -13.00 -4.16
CA MET A 1 -23.54 -12.68 -3.78
C MET A 1 -23.04 -12.44 -3.08
N LYS A 2 -22.93 -12.66 -2.97
CA LYS A 2 -22.52 -12.53 -2.34
C LYS A 2 -21.73 -12.07 -1.82
N THR A 3 -21.62 -11.94 -1.78
CA THR A 3 -20.98 -11.61 -1.32
C THR A 3 -19.97 -11.25 -1.25
N PHE A 4 -19.59 -11.10 -1.43
CA PHE A 4 -18.49 -10.71 -1.43
C PHE A 4 -18.09 -9.69 -0.77
N LEU A 5 -18.57 -9.11 -0.50
CA LEU A 5 -18.33 -8.01 0.00
C LEU A 5 -17.75 -7.94 1.23
N PRO A 6 -18.15 -8.50 2.10
CA PRO A 6 -17.66 -8.37 3.39
C PRO A 6 -16.33 -8.83 3.53
N ARG A 7 -15.93 -9.67 2.76
CA ARG A 7 -14.73 -10.13 2.89
C ARG A 7 -13.84 -9.29 2.29
N MET A 8 -14.21 -8.23 1.76
CA MET A 8 -13.37 -7.45 1.31
C MET A 8 -12.73 -6.80 2.36
N LEU A 9 -11.69 -7.29 2.83
CA LEU A 9 -10.96 -6.72 3.79
C LEU A 9 -10.36 -5.57 3.20
N ILE A 10 -10.36 -4.47 3.84
CA ILE A 10 -9.81 -3.32 3.35
C ILE A 10 -8.56 -3.06 4.09
N ALA A 11 -7.45 -3.16 3.44
CA ALA A 11 -6.21 -2.73 3.98
C ALA A 11 -5.90 -1.46 3.24
N ALA A 12 -5.90 -0.36 3.94
CA ALA A 12 -5.57 0.90 3.34
C ALA A 12 -4.16 1.24 3.76
N PHE A 13 -3.30 1.46 2.78
CA PHE A 13 -1.98 1.93 3.06
C PHE A 13 -2.00 3.39 2.74
N ALA A 14 -1.67 4.21 3.73
CA ALA A 14 -1.51 5.62 3.47
C ALA A 14 -0.11 5.95 3.90
N PHE A 15 0.72 6.38 2.97
CA PHE A 15 2.04 6.77 3.36
C PHE A 15 2.47 8.01 2.61
N THR A 16 3.33 8.78 3.28
CA THR A 16 3.80 10.03 2.77
C THR A 16 5.20 9.82 2.24
N ILE A 17 5.40 10.20 1.00
CA ILE A 17 6.69 10.05 0.35
C ILE A 17 7.15 11.45 -0.05
N ALA A 18 8.32 11.82 0.44
CA ALA A 18 8.80 13.18 0.25
C ALA A 18 9.47 13.43 -1.07
N SER A 19 9.83 12.40 -1.80
CA SER A 19 10.61 12.60 -3.00
C SER A 19 9.76 12.95 -4.20
N PHE A 20 10.19 13.90 -4.99
CA PHE A 20 9.48 14.24 -6.19
C PHE A 20 9.96 13.39 -7.36
N SER A 21 11.04 12.64 -7.18
CA SER A 21 11.62 11.87 -8.27
C SER A 21 10.85 10.62 -8.59
N TYR A 22 9.98 10.19 -7.69
CA TYR A 22 9.28 8.93 -7.86
C TYR A 22 7.84 9.17 -8.25
N SER A 23 7.32 8.31 -9.08
CA SER A 23 5.92 8.37 -9.44
C SER A 23 5.15 7.33 -8.67
N ILE A 24 3.84 7.47 -8.66
CA ILE A 24 2.98 6.48 -8.02
C ILE A 24 3.15 5.12 -8.70
N ASP A 25 3.50 5.11 -9.98
CA ASP A 25 3.69 3.86 -10.71
C ASP A 25 4.87 3.07 -10.18
N ASP A 26 5.91 3.76 -9.71
CA ASP A 26 7.06 3.09 -9.11
C ASP A 26 6.67 2.39 -7.82
N VAL A 27 5.83 3.04 -7.03
CA VAL A 27 5.34 2.48 -5.78
C VAL A 27 4.44 1.27 -6.07
N VAL A 28 3.60 1.38 -7.08
CA VAL A 28 2.73 0.28 -7.47
C VAL A 28 3.56 -0.94 -7.89
N THR A 29 4.64 -0.71 -8.62
CA THR A 29 5.53 -1.79 -9.04
C THR A 29 6.12 -2.51 -7.83
N ALA A 30 6.53 -1.75 -6.82
CA ALA A 30 7.09 -2.33 -5.61
C ALA A 30 6.05 -3.17 -4.86
N ILE A 31 4.80 -2.71 -4.83
CA ILE A 31 3.73 -3.46 -4.19
C ILE A 31 3.45 -4.75 -4.95
N LYS A 32 3.45 -4.69 -6.27
CA LYS A 32 3.20 -5.88 -7.08
C LYS A 32 4.26 -6.95 -6.83
N SER A 33 5.47 -6.53 -6.58
CA SER A 33 6.55 -7.48 -6.34
C SER A 33 6.47 -8.08 -4.94
N GLY A 34 5.69 -7.48 -4.05
CA GLY A 34 5.60 -7.96 -2.68
C GLY A 34 6.88 -7.75 -1.91
N ASP A 35 7.68 -6.77 -2.31
CA ASP A 35 8.99 -6.55 -1.74
C ASP A 35 8.94 -5.33 -0.85
N ALA A 36 8.84 -5.55 0.46
CA ALA A 36 8.73 -4.46 1.42
C ALA A 36 10.01 -3.63 1.47
N ASN A 37 11.16 -4.23 1.21
CA ASN A 37 12.41 -3.50 1.22
C ASN A 37 12.42 -2.50 0.07
N GLN A 38 12.01 -2.92 -1.12
CA GLN A 38 11.95 -2.03 -2.25
C GLN A 38 10.94 -0.92 -2.01
N LEU A 39 9.79 -1.26 -1.46
CA LEU A 39 8.74 -0.30 -1.19
C LEU A 39 9.21 0.72 -0.16
N SER A 40 9.94 0.30 0.85
CA SER A 40 10.37 1.20 1.91
C SER A 40 11.32 2.29 1.42
N GLN A 41 11.93 2.09 0.28
CA GLN A 41 12.84 3.09 -0.26
C GLN A 41 12.10 4.34 -0.73
N TYR A 42 10.79 4.25 -0.89
CA TYR A 42 9.98 5.40 -1.27
C TYR A 42 9.38 6.09 -0.05
N PHE A 43 9.62 5.58 1.16
CA PHE A 43 9.01 6.12 2.37
C PHE A 43 9.73 7.36 2.87
N ASP A 44 8.98 8.22 3.48
CA ASP A 44 9.52 9.33 4.24
C ASP A 44 9.97 8.79 5.61
N ASN A 45 10.46 9.67 6.48
CA ASN A 45 10.91 9.27 7.80
C ASN A 45 9.80 8.67 8.64
N MET A 46 8.60 9.17 8.47
CA MET A 46 7.43 8.64 9.16
C MET A 46 6.40 8.20 8.13
N VAL A 47 5.82 7.06 8.36
CA VAL A 47 4.86 6.47 7.45
C VAL A 47 3.62 6.09 8.23
N GLU A 48 2.46 6.46 7.70
CA GLU A 48 1.22 6.05 8.32
C GLU A 48 0.68 4.85 7.57
N ILE A 49 0.41 3.77 8.28
CA ILE A 49 -0.14 2.56 7.69
C ILE A 49 -1.43 2.22 8.39
N THR A 50 -2.48 2.02 7.62
CA THR A 50 -3.76 1.61 8.14
C THR A 50 -4.02 0.17 7.69
N LEU A 51 -4.15 -0.71 8.65
CA LEU A 51 -4.50 -2.10 8.37
C LEU A 51 -5.69 -2.47 9.22
N HIS A 52 -6.69 -3.07 8.62
CA HIS A 52 -7.89 -3.51 9.34
C HIS A 52 -8.50 -2.36 10.16
N GLU A 53 -8.55 -1.21 9.54
CA GLU A 53 -9.14 -0.03 10.17
C GLU A 53 -8.35 0.55 11.33
N LYS A 54 -7.16 0.08 11.56
CA LYS A 54 -6.30 0.64 12.59
C LYS A 54 -5.14 1.36 11.93
N SER A 55 -4.98 2.62 12.29
CA SER A 55 -3.93 3.44 11.75
C SER A 55 -2.84 3.66 12.77
N ASN A 56 -1.64 3.50 12.35
CA ASN A 56 -0.48 3.77 13.20
C ASN A 56 0.60 4.44 12.37
N SER A 57 1.40 5.24 13.04
CA SER A 57 2.55 5.87 12.41
C SER A 57 3.79 5.09 12.77
N TYR A 58 4.62 4.87 11.79
CA TYR A 58 5.84 4.10 11.96
C TYR A 58 7.03 4.85 11.40
N SER A 59 8.20 4.57 11.92
CA SER A 59 9.41 5.02 11.26
C SER A 59 9.57 4.19 9.98
N ARG A 60 10.45 4.63 9.09
CA ARG A 60 10.66 3.92 7.84
C ARG A 60 11.00 2.46 8.07
N SER A 61 11.93 2.19 8.98
CA SER A 61 12.35 0.82 9.22
C SER A 61 11.26 -0.01 9.87
N GLN A 62 10.45 0.57 10.74
CA GLN A 62 9.35 -0.15 11.34
C GLN A 62 8.26 -0.42 10.32
N ALA A 63 8.00 0.55 9.44
CA ALA A 63 7.01 0.37 8.39
C ALA A 63 7.42 -0.76 7.45
N GLU A 64 8.71 -0.85 7.16
CA GLU A 64 9.20 -1.95 6.33
C GLU A 64 8.91 -3.30 6.97
N VAL A 65 9.13 -3.43 8.27
CA VAL A 65 8.89 -4.68 8.97
C VAL A 65 7.40 -5.02 8.97
N VAL A 66 6.56 -4.04 9.22
CA VAL A 66 5.11 -4.25 9.22
C VAL A 66 4.63 -4.75 7.86
N LEU A 67 5.11 -4.13 6.80
CA LEU A 67 4.69 -4.52 5.45
C LEU A 67 5.31 -5.84 5.04
N LYS A 68 6.52 -6.12 5.48
CA LYS A 68 7.15 -7.39 5.19
C LYS A 68 6.35 -8.53 5.81
N ASP A 69 5.92 -8.34 7.05
CA ASP A 69 5.11 -9.34 7.72
C ASP A 69 3.79 -9.52 6.99
N PHE A 70 3.17 -8.43 6.55
CA PHE A 70 1.92 -8.51 5.85
C PHE A 70 2.08 -9.25 4.52
N PHE A 71 3.09 -8.89 3.75
CA PHE A 71 3.31 -9.53 2.46
C PHE A 71 3.66 -11.01 2.62
N ASN A 72 4.42 -11.35 3.64
CA ASN A 72 4.77 -12.75 3.87
C ASN A 72 3.56 -13.56 4.33
N SER A 73 2.72 -12.95 5.16
CA SER A 73 1.56 -13.66 5.69
C SER A 73 0.50 -13.90 4.63
N PHE A 74 0.34 -12.95 3.73
CA PHE A 74 -0.75 -13.04 2.75
C PHE A 74 -0.30 -13.49 1.37
N GLY A 75 0.93 -13.22 1.00
CA GLY A 75 1.46 -13.66 -0.29
C GLY A 75 0.90 -12.88 -1.47
N VAL A 76 1.58 -11.82 -1.85
CA VAL A 76 1.10 -10.94 -2.92
C VAL A 76 1.10 -11.66 -4.25
N LYS A 77 -0.03 -11.59 -4.95
CA LYS A 77 -0.14 -12.17 -6.28
C LYS A 77 -0.17 -11.08 -7.34
N SER A 78 -0.96 -10.06 -7.14
CA SER A 78 -1.06 -8.99 -8.12
C SER A 78 -1.67 -7.75 -7.48
N PHE A 79 -1.57 -6.64 -8.19
CA PHE A 79 -2.19 -5.40 -7.77
C PHE A 79 -2.79 -4.75 -9.00
N SER A 80 -4.08 -4.46 -8.94
CA SER A 80 -4.78 -3.84 -10.04
C SER A 80 -5.23 -2.45 -9.63
N ILE A 81 -4.88 -1.45 -10.42
CA ILE A 81 -5.27 -0.08 -10.13
C ILE A 81 -6.73 0.11 -10.50
N VAL A 82 -7.52 0.61 -9.55
CA VAL A 82 -8.91 0.91 -9.78
C VAL A 82 -9.07 2.39 -10.11
N HIS A 83 -8.37 3.25 -9.40
CA HIS A 83 -8.49 4.68 -9.62
C HIS A 83 -7.18 5.36 -9.24
N LYS A 84 -6.79 6.36 -9.99
CA LYS A 84 -5.56 7.06 -9.78
C LYS A 84 -5.80 8.53 -10.04
N GLY A 85 -5.23 9.40 -9.24
CA GLY A 85 -5.40 10.83 -9.42
C GLY A 85 -4.29 11.63 -8.81
N SER A 86 -4.28 12.91 -9.10
CA SER A 86 -3.31 13.81 -8.51
C SER A 86 -4.01 15.11 -8.16
N ASN A 87 -3.48 15.79 -7.17
CA ASN A 87 -4.09 17.00 -6.70
C ASN A 87 -3.05 17.84 -5.95
N SER A 88 -2.72 19.00 -6.51
CA SER A 88 -1.87 19.96 -5.82
C SER A 88 -0.63 19.41 -5.16
N GLY A 89 0.18 18.72 -5.91
CA GLY A 89 1.44 18.22 -5.38
C GLY A 89 1.33 16.89 -4.67
N SER A 90 0.17 16.27 -4.68
CA SER A 90 0.04 14.93 -4.14
C SER A 90 -0.58 14.01 -5.18
N GLU A 91 -0.28 12.75 -5.08
CA GLU A 91 -0.85 11.73 -5.95
C GLU A 91 -1.47 10.65 -5.09
N PHE A 92 -2.48 9.99 -5.62
CA PHE A 92 -3.04 8.85 -4.91
C PHE A 92 -3.39 7.76 -5.89
N CYS A 93 -3.50 6.56 -5.36
CA CYS A 93 -3.88 5.40 -6.14
C CYS A 93 -4.73 4.51 -5.26
N ILE A 94 -5.84 4.03 -5.79
CA ILE A 94 -6.67 3.05 -5.12
C ILE A 94 -6.63 1.80 -5.98
N GLY A 95 -6.34 0.69 -5.39
CA GLY A 95 -6.25 -0.55 -6.12
C GLY A 95 -6.69 -1.75 -5.32
N ASN A 96 -6.66 -2.87 -5.99
CA ASN A 96 -7.00 -4.14 -5.39
C ASN A 96 -5.75 -4.96 -5.29
N LEU A 97 -5.36 -5.29 -4.07
CA LEU A 97 -4.20 -6.13 -3.84
C LEU A 97 -4.69 -7.56 -3.72
N GLN A 98 -4.32 -8.39 -4.67
CA GLN A 98 -4.74 -9.79 -4.64
C GLN A 98 -3.65 -10.60 -3.99
N THR A 99 -4.02 -11.36 -2.98
CA THR A 99 -3.09 -12.21 -2.26
C THR A 99 -3.61 -13.63 -2.24
N ARG A 100 -2.77 -14.54 -1.78
CA ARG A 100 -3.20 -15.93 -1.66
C ARG A 100 -4.29 -16.10 -0.61
N ASN A 101 -4.38 -15.15 0.33
CA ASN A 101 -5.34 -15.26 1.43
C ASN A 101 -6.38 -14.15 1.40
N GLY A 102 -6.74 -13.68 0.24
CA GLY A 102 -7.80 -12.70 0.11
C GLY A 102 -7.38 -11.48 -0.68
N ASP A 103 -8.35 -10.65 -0.95
CA ASP A 103 -8.13 -9.43 -1.69
C ASP A 103 -8.31 -8.25 -0.75
N PHE A 104 -7.50 -7.22 -0.95
CA PHE A 104 -7.51 -6.05 -0.08
C PHE A 104 -7.61 -4.80 -0.91
N ARG A 105 -8.50 -3.92 -0.50
CA ARG A 105 -8.55 -2.60 -1.12
C ARG A 105 -7.42 -1.79 -0.53
N THR A 106 -6.61 -1.20 -1.37
CA THR A 106 -5.40 -0.51 -0.95
C THR A 106 -5.40 0.91 -1.46
N THR A 107 -5.12 1.84 -0.58
CA THR A 107 -5.01 3.25 -0.94
C THR A 107 -3.60 3.72 -0.65
N ILE A 108 -2.99 4.38 -1.61
CA ILE A 108 -1.64 4.90 -1.49
C ILE A 108 -1.68 6.39 -1.71
N PHE A 109 -1.09 7.14 -0.79
CA PHE A 109 -0.94 8.58 -0.95
C PHE A 109 0.52 8.95 -1.00
N MET A 110 0.88 9.79 -1.96
CA MET A 110 2.22 10.32 -2.10
C MET A 110 2.14 11.82 -2.14
N LYS A 111 2.98 12.46 -1.40
CA LYS A 111 3.07 13.94 -1.44
C LYS A 111 4.28 14.41 -2.18
#